data_12302a3ce9a8824e765ac5e230707e3a
#
_entry.id   12302a3ce9a8824e765ac5e230707e3a
#
_cell.length_a   1.000
_cell.length_b   1.000
_cell.length_c   1.000
_cell.angle_alpha   90.00
_cell.angle_beta   90.00
_cell.angle_gamma   90.00
#
_symmetry.space_group_name_H-M   'P 1'
#
loop_
_entity.id
_entity.type
_entity.pdbx_description
1 polymer ?
#
loop_
_entity_poly.entity_id
_entity_poly.type
_entity_poly.pdbx_seq_one_letter_code
_entity_poly.pdbx_strand_id
1 'polypeptide(L)'
;MTSPIPAIPVSGGAVRSPRGPIYLLGRRLGSGAFGAVFDCLGPFDQSFALKVFLPGNRPYEEVRAEWLKEAERLYRLRHPNIVYVHDYFEAAGLFYLVLERCDHSLDEMLQAPFTDRLVVDMARQLLFAVQYLADNEFVHNDLHAGNVLVVQGERLTAKLSDLGIAQELYGYGGAKPSIVQHRLMSPEVAAGGYSTKQSDLYQLGLLIYQMHTGVYPIDTTVGYDGIIAQIRDGVPRAKAEALGTPIGDIVSVMLRRQEQYRYTSALQVWEDLQKLDVWSRDRVERTAEIPVFEPLPPTQNG
;
A
#
# COMPACT_ATOMS: atom_id res chain seq x y z
N MET A 1 15.18 -25.03 -25.31
CA MET A 1 16.29 -24.38 -24.60
C MET A 1 15.66 -23.36 -23.66
N THR A 2 15.66 -23.63 -22.36
CA THR A 2 15.19 -22.67 -21.36
C THR A 2 16.19 -21.53 -21.30
N SER A 3 15.79 -20.34 -21.72
CA SER A 3 16.61 -19.14 -21.51
C SER A 3 16.93 -19.00 -20.02
N PRO A 4 18.17 -18.64 -19.66
CA PRO A 4 18.51 -18.44 -18.26
C PRO A 4 17.58 -17.39 -17.65
N ILE A 5 17.09 -17.64 -16.44
CA ILE A 5 16.27 -16.66 -15.70
C ILE A 5 17.12 -15.40 -15.56
N PRO A 6 16.63 -14.23 -16.01
CA PRO A 6 17.40 -13.00 -15.94
C PRO A 6 17.69 -12.65 -14.46
N ALA A 7 18.93 -12.27 -14.17
CA ALA A 7 19.34 -11.90 -12.82
C ALA A 7 18.87 -10.50 -12.48
N ILE A 8 18.31 -10.32 -11.25
CA ILE A 8 18.00 -8.98 -10.72
C ILE A 8 19.30 -8.15 -10.67
N PRO A 9 19.26 -6.88 -11.12
CA PRO A 9 20.40 -5.98 -10.99
C PRO A 9 20.88 -5.85 -9.54
N VAL A 10 22.14 -5.48 -9.35
CA VAL A 10 22.75 -5.28 -8.03
C VAL A 10 22.94 -3.80 -7.73
N SER A 11 23.00 -3.44 -6.45
CA SER A 11 23.36 -2.09 -6.00
C SER A 11 24.70 -1.65 -6.60
N GLY A 12 24.82 -0.38 -6.99
CA GLY A 12 25.97 0.17 -7.70
C GLY A 12 25.95 -0.06 -9.21
N GLY A 13 25.02 -0.84 -9.73
CA GLY A 13 24.81 -1.03 -11.16
C GLY A 13 24.03 0.11 -11.81
N ALA A 14 23.82 0.00 -13.11
CA ALA A 14 23.03 0.93 -13.91
C ALA A 14 22.05 0.18 -14.80
N VAL A 15 20.85 0.74 -14.96
CA VAL A 15 19.84 0.23 -15.90
C VAL A 15 19.52 1.34 -16.90
N ARG A 16 19.56 1.01 -18.18
CA ARG A 16 19.23 1.94 -19.26
C ARG A 16 17.80 1.67 -19.76
N SER A 17 16.95 2.67 -19.71
CA SER A 17 15.67 2.64 -20.41
C SER A 17 15.89 2.63 -21.93
N PRO A 18 15.12 1.87 -22.69
CA PRO A 18 15.15 1.95 -24.16
C PRO A 18 14.83 3.34 -24.70
N ARG A 19 14.20 4.20 -23.91
CA ARG A 19 13.90 5.61 -24.24
C ARG A 19 15.06 6.56 -23.99
N GLY A 20 16.22 6.06 -23.51
CA GLY A 20 17.46 6.82 -23.33
C GLY A 20 17.91 7.04 -21.89
N PRO A 21 17.04 7.37 -20.93
CA PRO A 21 17.45 7.58 -19.55
C PRO A 21 18.25 6.42 -18.96
N ILE A 22 19.22 6.77 -18.10
CA ILE A 22 19.99 5.80 -17.30
C ILE A 22 19.62 6.04 -15.84
N TYR A 23 19.38 4.92 -15.12
CA TYR A 23 19.09 4.88 -13.70
C TYR A 23 20.23 4.20 -12.97
N LEU A 24 20.91 4.94 -12.08
CA LEU A 24 22.01 4.43 -11.25
C LEU A 24 21.42 3.84 -9.98
N LEU A 25 21.66 2.56 -9.75
CA LEU A 25 21.06 1.82 -8.63
C LEU A 25 21.83 2.10 -7.34
N GLY A 26 21.14 2.65 -6.36
CA GLY A 26 21.62 2.83 -4.99
C GLY A 26 21.34 1.60 -4.12
N ARG A 27 21.03 1.83 -2.86
CA ARG A 27 20.70 0.75 -1.92
C ARG A 27 19.38 0.06 -2.31
N ARG A 28 19.29 -1.22 -1.96
CA ARG A 28 18.06 -1.98 -2.07
C ARG A 28 17.10 -1.55 -0.96
N LEU A 29 15.90 -1.10 -1.33
CA LEU A 29 14.86 -0.65 -0.41
C LEU A 29 13.97 -1.81 0.06
N GLY A 30 13.77 -2.80 -0.80
CA GLY A 30 12.92 -3.94 -0.51
C GLY A 30 13.15 -5.09 -1.49
N SER A 31 12.69 -6.27 -1.11
CA SER A 31 12.71 -7.47 -1.96
C SER A 31 11.56 -8.40 -1.59
N GLY A 32 11.06 -9.10 -2.59
CA GLY A 32 10.02 -10.10 -2.46
C GLY A 32 10.21 -11.24 -3.47
N ALA A 33 9.27 -12.18 -3.46
CA ALA A 33 9.29 -13.32 -4.37
C ALA A 33 9.25 -12.92 -5.86
N PHE A 34 8.79 -11.72 -6.16
CA PHE A 34 8.53 -11.26 -7.53
C PHE A 34 9.49 -10.18 -8.01
N GLY A 35 10.48 -9.80 -7.20
CA GLY A 35 11.42 -8.78 -7.61
C GLY A 35 12.08 -8.01 -6.48
N ALA A 36 12.57 -6.81 -6.79
CA ALA A 36 13.25 -5.94 -5.85
C ALA A 36 12.93 -4.47 -6.13
N VAL A 37 13.06 -3.63 -5.10
CA VAL A 37 12.98 -2.17 -5.21
C VAL A 37 14.32 -1.59 -4.82
N PHE A 38 14.83 -0.68 -5.63
CA PHE A 38 16.08 0.03 -5.41
C PHE A 38 15.83 1.53 -5.29
N ASP A 39 16.54 2.18 -4.41
CA ASP A 39 16.82 3.59 -4.52
C ASP A 39 17.62 3.86 -5.79
N CYS A 40 17.31 4.90 -6.55
CA CYS A 40 18.09 5.17 -7.76
C CYS A 40 18.14 6.66 -8.11
N LEU A 41 19.22 7.04 -8.78
CA LEU A 41 19.36 8.36 -9.40
C LEU A 41 19.09 8.23 -10.90
N GLY A 42 18.21 9.06 -11.40
CA GLY A 42 17.89 9.17 -12.81
C GLY A 42 18.50 10.44 -13.44
N PRO A 43 17.95 10.89 -14.58
CA PRO A 43 18.38 12.14 -15.23
C PRO A 43 18.34 13.32 -14.27
N PHE A 44 19.32 14.22 -14.40
CA PHE A 44 19.45 15.44 -13.58
C PHE A 44 19.59 15.16 -12.08
N ASP A 45 20.18 14.02 -11.72
CA ASP A 45 20.37 13.55 -10.32
C ASP A 45 19.08 13.47 -9.50
N GLN A 46 17.94 13.31 -10.18
CA GLN A 46 16.66 13.10 -9.52
C GLN A 46 16.61 11.73 -8.83
N SER A 47 16.13 11.72 -7.59
CA SER A 47 15.91 10.49 -6.82
C SER A 47 14.59 9.82 -7.20
N PHE A 48 14.64 8.49 -7.43
CA PHE A 48 13.50 7.63 -7.73
C PHE A 48 13.58 6.33 -6.93
N ALA A 49 12.47 5.59 -6.89
CA ALA A 49 12.47 4.17 -6.54
C ALA A 49 12.30 3.35 -7.82
N LEU A 50 13.23 2.43 -8.09
CA LEU A 50 13.16 1.55 -9.24
C LEU A 50 12.68 0.16 -8.81
N LYS A 51 11.46 -0.20 -9.17
CA LYS A 51 10.89 -1.53 -8.93
C LYS A 51 11.17 -2.43 -10.12
N VAL A 52 11.79 -3.57 -9.84
CA VAL A 52 12.17 -4.58 -10.84
C VAL A 52 11.30 -5.80 -10.65
N PHE A 53 10.72 -6.32 -11.72
CA PHE A 53 9.91 -7.53 -11.72
C PHE A 53 10.56 -8.64 -12.53
N LEU A 54 10.45 -9.86 -12.00
CA LEU A 54 10.81 -11.09 -12.70
C LEU A 54 9.60 -11.62 -13.48
N PRO A 55 9.76 -12.14 -14.70
CA PRO A 55 8.65 -12.69 -15.48
C PRO A 55 8.04 -13.97 -14.91
N GLY A 56 8.66 -14.62 -13.92
CA GLY A 56 8.20 -15.88 -13.33
C GLY A 56 8.32 -17.07 -14.30
N ASN A 57 7.45 -18.08 -14.11
CA ASN A 57 7.46 -19.33 -14.88
C ASN A 57 6.43 -19.37 -16.03
N ARG A 58 5.70 -18.29 -16.26
CA ARG A 58 4.73 -18.17 -17.36
C ARG A 58 5.43 -17.84 -18.68
N PRO A 59 4.80 -18.09 -19.84
CA PRO A 59 5.33 -17.66 -21.14
C PRO A 59 5.61 -16.15 -21.15
N TYR A 60 6.83 -15.78 -21.51
CA TYR A 60 7.33 -14.42 -21.40
C TYR A 60 6.43 -13.39 -22.11
N GLU A 61 5.99 -13.71 -23.33
CA GLU A 61 5.17 -12.78 -24.13
C GLU A 61 3.78 -12.53 -23.51
N GLU A 62 3.21 -13.53 -22.83
CA GLU A 62 1.94 -13.35 -22.10
C GLU A 62 2.14 -12.41 -20.92
N VAL A 63 3.15 -12.67 -20.09
CA VAL A 63 3.49 -11.83 -18.93
C VAL A 63 3.82 -10.40 -19.38
N ARG A 64 4.58 -10.28 -20.48
CA ARG A 64 4.94 -8.99 -21.07
C ARG A 64 3.72 -8.19 -21.48
N ALA A 65 2.79 -8.82 -22.18
CA ALA A 65 1.59 -8.15 -22.67
C ALA A 65 0.69 -7.67 -21.50
N GLU A 66 0.50 -8.49 -20.49
CA GLU A 66 -0.27 -8.15 -19.29
C GLU A 66 0.41 -7.02 -18.51
N TRP A 67 1.73 -7.16 -18.24
CA TRP A 67 2.49 -6.14 -17.54
C TRP A 67 2.45 -4.79 -18.25
N LEU A 68 2.64 -4.77 -19.57
CA LEU A 68 2.65 -3.54 -20.34
C LEU A 68 1.28 -2.81 -20.25
N LYS A 69 0.20 -3.55 -20.40
CA LYS A 69 -1.16 -3.01 -20.28
C LYS A 69 -1.39 -2.38 -18.90
N GLU A 70 -0.96 -3.05 -17.84
CA GLU A 70 -1.14 -2.56 -16.49
C GLU A 70 -0.20 -1.39 -16.18
N ALA A 71 1.07 -1.47 -16.62
CA ALA A 71 2.02 -0.36 -16.46
C ALA A 71 1.55 0.91 -17.16
N GLU A 72 0.97 0.81 -18.36
CA GLU A 72 0.36 1.94 -19.07
C GLU A 72 -0.82 2.53 -18.31
N ARG A 73 -1.65 1.67 -17.72
CA ARG A 73 -2.79 2.08 -16.93
C ARG A 73 -2.33 2.84 -15.68
N LEU A 74 -1.39 2.30 -14.92
CA LEU A 74 -0.81 2.95 -13.73
C LEU A 74 -0.08 4.25 -14.08
N TYR A 75 0.62 4.29 -15.20
CA TYR A 75 1.31 5.48 -15.67
C TYR A 75 0.35 6.66 -15.92
N ARG A 76 -0.92 6.39 -16.20
CA ARG A 76 -1.96 7.43 -16.41
C ARG A 76 -2.59 7.93 -15.11
N LEU A 77 -2.45 7.20 -14.00
CA LEU A 77 -3.00 7.65 -12.71
C LEU A 77 -2.24 8.88 -12.21
N ARG A 78 -2.99 9.90 -11.83
CA ARG A 78 -2.45 11.16 -11.34
C ARG A 78 -3.26 11.63 -10.13
N HIS A 79 -2.75 11.33 -8.94
CA HIS A 79 -3.35 11.75 -7.69
C HIS A 79 -2.25 12.03 -6.66
N PRO A 80 -2.34 13.11 -5.84
CA PRO A 80 -1.29 13.47 -4.89
C PRO A 80 -1.00 12.38 -3.86
N ASN A 81 -1.99 11.55 -3.54
CA ASN A 81 -1.88 10.47 -2.56
C ASN A 81 -1.75 9.07 -3.19
N ILE A 82 -1.27 9.00 -4.42
CA ILE A 82 -0.86 7.75 -5.08
C ILE A 82 0.59 7.93 -5.54
N VAL A 83 1.41 6.90 -5.35
CA VAL A 83 2.80 6.91 -5.82
C VAL A 83 2.82 7.09 -7.32
N TYR A 84 3.53 8.10 -7.77
CA TYR A 84 3.62 8.47 -9.16
C TYR A 84 4.53 7.51 -9.93
N VAL A 85 4.08 7.04 -11.10
CA VAL A 85 4.91 6.30 -12.05
C VAL A 85 5.51 7.28 -13.05
N HIS A 86 6.83 7.45 -13.02
CA HIS A 86 7.57 8.36 -13.90
C HIS A 86 7.89 7.74 -15.25
N ASP A 87 8.27 6.46 -15.24
CA ASP A 87 8.58 5.69 -16.44
C ASP A 87 8.33 4.20 -16.21
N TYR A 88 8.16 3.44 -17.29
CA TYR A 88 8.08 1.99 -17.28
C TYR A 88 8.73 1.45 -18.53
N PHE A 89 9.50 0.38 -18.43
CA PHE A 89 10.20 -0.21 -19.56
C PHE A 89 10.62 -1.65 -19.29
N GLU A 90 10.99 -2.32 -20.37
CA GLU A 90 11.59 -3.63 -20.37
C GLU A 90 13.07 -3.50 -20.76
N ALA A 91 13.95 -4.18 -20.03
CA ALA A 91 15.37 -4.27 -20.36
C ALA A 91 15.93 -5.60 -19.85
N ALA A 92 16.78 -6.24 -20.64
CA ALA A 92 17.45 -7.50 -20.30
C ALA A 92 16.51 -8.61 -19.79
N GLY A 93 15.29 -8.70 -20.34
CA GLY A 93 14.30 -9.71 -19.96
C GLY A 93 13.62 -9.45 -18.61
N LEU A 94 13.77 -8.27 -18.04
CA LEU A 94 13.15 -7.81 -16.81
C LEU A 94 12.22 -6.62 -17.07
N PHE A 95 11.24 -6.43 -16.20
CA PHE A 95 10.29 -5.33 -16.25
C PHE A 95 10.57 -4.32 -15.14
N TYR A 96 10.50 -3.03 -15.48
CA TYR A 96 10.88 -1.94 -14.59
C TYR A 96 9.79 -0.89 -14.48
N LEU A 97 9.51 -0.46 -13.24
CA LEU A 97 8.76 0.76 -12.95
C LEU A 97 9.67 1.76 -12.25
N VAL A 98 9.72 2.97 -12.78
CA VAL A 98 10.38 4.12 -12.13
C VAL A 98 9.31 4.88 -11.36
N LEU A 99 9.41 4.86 -10.06
CA LEU A 99 8.42 5.37 -9.14
C LEU A 99 8.94 6.60 -8.42
N GLU A 100 8.02 7.43 -7.96
CA GLU A 100 8.30 8.49 -7.01
C GLU A 100 9.01 7.92 -5.78
N ARG A 101 10.06 8.62 -5.32
CA ARG A 101 10.79 8.26 -4.11
C ARG A 101 10.05 8.82 -2.89
N CYS A 102 9.65 7.93 -1.99
CA CYS A 102 9.06 8.28 -0.70
C CYS A 102 10.06 8.00 0.43
N ASP A 103 9.90 8.68 1.57
CA ASP A 103 10.90 8.64 2.66
C ASP A 103 10.74 7.40 3.53
N HIS A 104 9.50 7.06 3.92
CA HIS A 104 9.17 5.96 4.82
C HIS A 104 7.96 5.17 4.34
N SER A 105 7.77 3.98 4.88
CA SER A 105 6.47 3.31 4.87
C SER A 105 5.69 3.68 6.14
N LEU A 106 4.37 3.63 6.09
CA LEU A 106 3.54 3.83 7.27
C LEU A 106 3.77 2.74 8.31
N ASP A 107 4.16 1.53 7.88
CA ASP A 107 4.50 0.42 8.78
C ASP A 107 5.74 0.74 9.64
N GLU A 108 6.74 1.40 9.07
CA GLU A 108 7.92 1.89 9.82
C GLU A 108 7.54 2.96 10.84
N MET A 109 6.50 3.76 10.58
CA MET A 109 6.04 4.82 11.46
C MET A 109 5.13 4.33 12.59
N LEU A 110 4.48 3.18 12.44
CA LEU A 110 3.51 2.63 13.40
C LEU A 110 4.17 1.92 14.58
N GLN A 111 5.10 2.60 15.26
CA GLN A 111 5.73 2.11 16.50
C GLN A 111 4.85 2.38 17.74
N ALA A 112 3.88 3.27 17.63
CA ALA A 112 2.92 3.66 18.66
C ALA A 112 1.62 4.14 18.02
N PRO A 113 0.49 4.25 18.78
CA PRO A 113 -0.74 4.86 18.28
C PRO A 113 -0.50 6.30 17.84
N PHE A 114 -1.14 6.70 16.74
CA PHE A 114 -1.14 8.09 16.30
C PHE A 114 -2.15 8.92 17.11
N THR A 115 -1.94 10.22 17.16
CA THR A 115 -2.96 11.14 17.67
C THR A 115 -4.18 11.12 16.76
N ASP A 116 -5.38 11.36 17.30
CA ASP A 116 -6.63 11.38 16.52
C ASP A 116 -6.54 12.32 15.31
N ARG A 117 -5.88 13.47 15.48
CA ARG A 117 -5.63 14.42 14.39
C ARG A 117 -4.83 13.80 13.26
N LEU A 118 -3.72 13.12 13.58
CA LEU A 118 -2.88 12.47 12.57
C LEU A 118 -3.63 11.32 11.90
N VAL A 119 -4.39 10.54 12.67
CA VAL A 119 -5.26 9.47 12.12
C VAL A 119 -6.25 10.04 11.11
N VAL A 120 -6.96 11.12 11.46
CA VAL A 120 -7.96 11.75 10.57
C VAL A 120 -7.30 12.37 9.34
N ASP A 121 -6.14 13.01 9.48
CA ASP A 121 -5.43 13.59 8.33
C ASP A 121 -4.91 12.53 7.37
N MET A 122 -4.30 11.45 7.88
CA MET A 122 -3.87 10.31 7.06
C MET A 122 -5.06 9.59 6.42
N ALA A 123 -6.12 9.33 7.19
CA ALA A 123 -7.33 8.71 6.68
C ALA A 123 -7.95 9.53 5.54
N ARG A 124 -8.04 10.86 5.68
CA ARG A 124 -8.52 11.76 4.63
C ARG A 124 -7.75 11.56 3.32
N GLN A 125 -6.42 11.58 3.40
CA GLN A 125 -5.55 11.44 2.23
C GLN A 125 -5.75 10.10 1.53
N LEU A 126 -5.83 9.00 2.32
CA LEU A 126 -6.05 7.65 1.81
C LEU A 126 -7.46 7.46 1.24
N LEU A 127 -8.49 8.04 1.87
CA LEU A 127 -9.86 7.98 1.38
C LEU A 127 -10.00 8.66 0.01
N PHE A 128 -9.38 9.82 -0.20
CA PHE A 128 -9.39 10.48 -1.51
C PHE A 128 -8.64 9.66 -2.57
N ALA A 129 -7.53 9.01 -2.20
CA ALA A 129 -6.81 8.12 -3.12
C ALA A 129 -7.65 6.88 -3.49
N VAL A 130 -8.30 6.24 -2.50
CA VAL A 130 -9.18 5.07 -2.74
C VAL A 130 -10.39 5.47 -3.58
N GLN A 131 -10.99 6.65 -3.33
CA GLN A 131 -12.09 7.16 -4.15
C GLN A 131 -11.63 7.37 -5.60
N TYR A 132 -10.47 7.99 -5.79
CA TYR A 132 -9.91 8.21 -7.13
C TYR A 132 -9.65 6.88 -7.86
N LEU A 133 -9.12 5.86 -7.18
CA LEU A 133 -8.97 4.52 -7.77
C LEU A 133 -10.33 3.94 -8.17
N ALA A 134 -11.31 4.02 -7.27
CA ALA A 134 -12.66 3.52 -7.52
C ALA A 134 -13.34 4.20 -8.72
N ASP A 135 -13.14 5.50 -8.91
CA ASP A 135 -13.68 6.28 -10.03
C ASP A 135 -12.99 5.91 -11.37
N ASN A 136 -11.76 5.39 -11.30
CA ASN A 136 -11.00 4.88 -12.45
C ASN A 136 -11.11 3.35 -12.60
N GLU A 137 -12.10 2.71 -11.96
CA GLU A 137 -12.36 1.27 -12.04
C GLU A 137 -11.23 0.39 -11.48
N PHE A 138 -10.42 0.94 -10.56
CA PHE A 138 -9.43 0.19 -9.81
C PHE A 138 -9.95 -0.25 -8.45
N VAL A 139 -9.57 -1.45 -8.04
CA VAL A 139 -9.62 -1.94 -6.66
C VAL A 139 -8.19 -2.27 -6.24
N HIS A 140 -7.76 -1.74 -5.09
CA HIS A 140 -6.38 -1.90 -4.65
C HIS A 140 -6.08 -3.33 -4.17
N ASN A 141 -6.99 -3.91 -3.40
CA ASN A 141 -6.95 -5.28 -2.85
C ASN A 141 -5.85 -5.60 -1.82
N ASP A 142 -4.92 -4.69 -1.57
CA ASP A 142 -3.76 -4.93 -0.69
C ASP A 142 -3.44 -3.69 0.16
N LEU A 143 -4.48 -3.09 0.77
CA LEU A 143 -4.35 -1.88 1.59
C LEU A 143 -3.86 -2.25 3.00
N HIS A 144 -2.60 -1.96 3.28
CA HIS A 144 -1.98 -2.11 4.59
C HIS A 144 -0.84 -1.12 4.78
N ALA A 145 -0.34 -1.00 6.01
CA ALA A 145 0.66 0.00 6.36
C ALA A 145 1.96 -0.09 5.51
N GLY A 146 2.37 -1.28 5.08
CA GLY A 146 3.54 -1.45 4.21
C GLY A 146 3.35 -0.92 2.78
N ASN A 147 2.08 -0.83 2.30
CA ASN A 147 1.74 -0.29 0.98
C ASN A 147 1.28 1.18 1.02
N VAL A 148 1.35 1.81 2.18
CA VAL A 148 1.23 3.26 2.33
C VAL A 148 2.61 3.82 2.56
N LEU A 149 3.09 4.60 1.59
CA LEU A 149 4.36 5.32 1.71
C LEU A 149 4.09 6.75 2.16
N VAL A 150 5.09 7.37 2.78
CA VAL A 150 4.98 8.71 3.33
C VAL A 150 6.12 9.56 2.80
N VAL A 151 5.77 10.75 2.32
CA VAL A 151 6.72 11.81 2.00
C VAL A 151 6.71 12.80 3.16
N GLN A 152 7.90 13.08 3.70
CA GLN A 152 8.11 14.02 4.79
C GLN A 152 8.40 15.41 4.22
N GLY A 153 7.54 16.38 4.54
CA GLY A 153 7.66 17.78 4.18
C GLY A 153 7.16 18.65 5.31
N GLU A 154 6.65 19.84 5.02
CA GLU A 154 5.96 20.66 6.03
C GLU A 154 4.75 19.93 6.65
N ARG A 155 4.18 19.01 5.90
CA ARG A 155 3.15 18.06 6.34
C ARG A 155 3.47 16.68 5.80
N LEU A 156 3.08 15.66 6.54
CA LEU A 156 3.19 14.28 6.08
C LEU A 156 2.21 14.05 4.93
N THR A 157 2.71 13.50 3.82
CA THR A 157 1.88 13.14 2.67
C THR A 157 1.86 11.63 2.52
N ALA A 158 0.69 11.03 2.77
CA ALA A 158 0.47 9.61 2.55
C ALA A 158 0.25 9.32 1.06
N LYS A 159 0.86 8.25 0.57
CA LYS A 159 0.78 7.81 -0.83
C LYS A 159 0.54 6.31 -0.90
N LEU A 160 -0.53 5.90 -1.57
CA LEU A 160 -0.77 4.49 -1.88
C LEU A 160 0.24 4.00 -2.90
N SER A 161 0.83 2.85 -2.64
CA SER A 161 1.79 2.16 -3.50
C SER A 161 1.32 0.74 -3.80
N ASP A 162 2.01 0.05 -4.67
CA ASP A 162 1.77 -1.37 -4.99
C ASP A 162 0.34 -1.68 -5.49
N LEU A 163 -0.10 -0.93 -6.50
CA LEU A 163 -1.42 -1.03 -7.12
C LEU A 163 -1.64 -2.32 -7.95
N GLY A 164 -1.12 -3.45 -7.48
CA GLY A 164 -1.57 -4.76 -7.94
C GLY A 164 -0.88 -5.36 -9.17
N ILE A 165 0.07 -4.69 -9.86
CA ILE A 165 0.75 -5.28 -11.04
C ILE A 165 1.32 -6.67 -10.72
N ALA A 166 1.97 -6.81 -9.57
CA ALA A 166 2.57 -8.08 -9.19
C ALA A 166 1.53 -9.16 -8.89
N GLN A 167 0.37 -8.80 -8.35
CA GLN A 167 -0.67 -9.78 -8.02
C GLN A 167 -1.40 -10.28 -9.26
N GLU A 168 -1.74 -9.43 -10.22
CA GLU A 168 -2.37 -9.85 -11.47
C GLU A 168 -1.44 -10.69 -12.34
N LEU A 169 -0.17 -10.34 -12.42
CA LEU A 169 0.82 -11.08 -13.21
C LEU A 169 1.13 -12.48 -12.66
N TYR A 170 1.02 -12.66 -11.33
CA TYR A 170 1.40 -13.90 -10.66
C TYR A 170 0.22 -14.65 -10.01
N GLY A 171 -0.98 -14.08 -10.00
CA GLY A 171 -2.18 -14.60 -9.33
C GLY A 171 -2.78 -15.87 -9.94
N TYR A 172 -2.36 -16.27 -11.12
CA TYR A 172 -2.92 -17.43 -11.84
C TYR A 172 -2.09 -18.73 -11.71
N GLY A 173 -1.31 -18.88 -10.68
CA GLY A 173 -0.38 -20.00 -10.57
C GLY A 173 -0.40 -20.80 -9.27
N GLY A 174 -1.48 -20.84 -8.48
CA GLY A 174 -1.61 -21.79 -7.38
C GLY A 174 -0.73 -21.55 -6.16
N ALA A 175 -0.10 -20.39 -6.02
CA ALA A 175 0.54 -20.00 -4.77
C ALA A 175 -0.56 -19.68 -3.76
N LYS A 176 -0.62 -20.45 -2.66
CA LYS A 176 -1.47 -20.10 -1.51
C LYS A 176 -1.12 -18.65 -1.12
N PRO A 177 -2.11 -17.75 -0.96
CA PRO A 177 -1.86 -16.40 -0.48
C PRO A 177 -1.00 -16.47 0.79
N SER A 178 -0.06 -15.54 0.98
CA SER A 178 0.71 -15.49 2.21
C SER A 178 -0.21 -15.19 3.41
N ILE A 179 0.20 -15.55 4.63
CA ILE A 179 -0.56 -15.23 5.86
C ILE A 179 -0.85 -13.72 5.93
N VAL A 180 0.05 -12.88 5.42
CA VAL A 180 -0.13 -11.43 5.37
C VAL A 180 -1.31 -11.05 4.48
N GLN A 181 -1.49 -11.69 3.34
CA GLN A 181 -2.64 -11.45 2.45
C GLN A 181 -3.95 -11.93 3.06
N HIS A 182 -3.95 -13.06 3.78
CA HIS A 182 -5.16 -13.58 4.44
C HIS A 182 -5.73 -12.60 5.47
N ARG A 183 -4.89 -11.92 6.24
CA ARG A 183 -5.34 -10.93 7.24
C ARG A 183 -6.03 -9.71 6.64
N LEU A 184 -5.80 -9.44 5.35
CA LEU A 184 -6.37 -8.30 4.63
C LEU A 184 -7.71 -8.66 3.96
N MET A 185 -8.09 -9.93 3.92
CA MET A 185 -9.32 -10.36 3.27
C MET A 185 -10.53 -9.69 3.92
N SER A 186 -11.38 -9.11 3.11
CA SER A 186 -12.73 -8.75 3.53
C SER A 186 -13.60 -10.01 3.68
N PRO A 187 -14.69 -9.98 4.45
CA PRO A 187 -15.53 -11.16 4.67
C PRO A 187 -16.05 -11.81 3.38
N GLU A 188 -16.42 -11.02 2.37
CA GLU A 188 -16.85 -11.50 1.06
C GLU A 188 -15.73 -12.23 0.31
N VAL A 189 -14.49 -11.73 0.37
CA VAL A 189 -13.32 -12.38 -0.24
C VAL A 189 -12.96 -13.65 0.52
N ALA A 190 -13.01 -13.63 1.85
CA ALA A 190 -12.78 -14.82 2.68
C ALA A 190 -13.84 -15.92 2.45
N ALA A 191 -15.03 -15.54 2.01
CA ALA A 191 -16.09 -16.48 1.61
C ALA A 191 -15.97 -16.97 0.15
N GLY A 192 -14.89 -16.64 -0.56
CA GLY A 192 -14.65 -17.01 -1.95
C GLY A 192 -15.28 -16.08 -2.99
N GLY A 193 -15.72 -14.89 -2.56
CA GLY A 193 -16.24 -13.85 -3.44
C GLY A 193 -15.13 -13.00 -4.09
N TYR A 194 -15.57 -12.00 -4.85
CA TYR A 194 -14.67 -11.06 -5.52
C TYR A 194 -14.44 -9.81 -4.66
N SER A 195 -13.28 -9.20 -4.80
CA SER A 195 -13.00 -7.89 -4.24
C SER A 195 -13.77 -6.80 -4.96
N THR A 196 -14.25 -5.85 -4.18
CA THR A 196 -15.02 -4.69 -4.64
C THR A 196 -14.46 -3.39 -4.05
N LYS A 197 -15.04 -2.26 -4.43
CA LYS A 197 -14.72 -0.96 -3.82
C LYS A 197 -14.96 -0.96 -2.30
N GLN A 198 -15.95 -1.71 -1.82
CA GLN A 198 -16.22 -1.87 -0.40
C GLN A 198 -15.24 -2.82 0.30
N SER A 199 -14.56 -3.72 -0.44
CA SER A 199 -13.46 -4.52 0.10
C SER A 199 -12.26 -3.62 0.43
N ASP A 200 -11.94 -2.64 -0.41
CA ASP A 200 -10.91 -1.65 -0.12
C ASP A 200 -11.27 -0.79 1.09
N LEU A 201 -12.55 -0.38 1.24
CA LEU A 201 -13.00 0.34 2.42
C LEU A 201 -12.87 -0.50 3.71
N TYR A 202 -13.10 -1.81 3.64
CA TYR A 202 -12.86 -2.71 4.76
C TYR A 202 -11.38 -2.75 5.14
N GLN A 203 -10.49 -2.93 4.16
CA GLN A 203 -9.04 -2.93 4.40
C GLN A 203 -8.56 -1.59 4.96
N LEU A 204 -9.08 -0.48 4.43
CA LEU A 204 -8.77 0.85 4.97
C LEU A 204 -9.28 1.02 6.40
N GLY A 205 -10.43 0.43 6.74
CA GLY A 205 -10.94 0.37 8.12
C GLY A 205 -9.99 -0.36 9.07
N LEU A 206 -9.40 -1.50 8.64
CA LEU A 206 -8.38 -2.22 9.41
C LEU A 206 -7.14 -1.33 9.64
N LEU A 207 -6.73 -0.58 8.62
CA LEU A 207 -5.57 0.31 8.69
C LEU A 207 -5.83 1.51 9.60
N ILE A 208 -7.02 2.15 9.52
CA ILE A 208 -7.39 3.26 10.41
C ILE A 208 -7.45 2.78 11.86
N TYR A 209 -8.00 1.58 12.12
CA TYR A 209 -7.96 0.97 13.44
C TYR A 209 -6.51 0.83 13.93
N GLN A 210 -5.61 0.30 13.10
CA GLN A 210 -4.20 0.13 13.46
C GLN A 210 -3.51 1.47 13.75
N MET A 211 -3.76 2.51 12.95
CA MET A 211 -3.23 3.85 13.20
C MET A 211 -3.71 4.41 14.55
N HIS A 212 -5.00 4.21 14.87
CA HIS A 212 -5.62 4.77 16.08
C HIS A 212 -5.20 4.04 17.36
N THR A 213 -4.97 2.72 17.29
CA THR A 213 -4.70 1.88 18.48
C THR A 213 -3.26 1.40 18.60
N GLY A 214 -2.45 1.50 17.53
CA GLY A 214 -1.11 0.93 17.44
C GLY A 214 -1.09 -0.59 17.22
N VAL A 215 -2.26 -1.27 17.22
CA VAL A 215 -2.34 -2.73 17.07
C VAL A 215 -3.26 -3.14 15.92
N TYR A 216 -2.93 -4.23 15.26
CA TYR A 216 -3.77 -4.76 14.19
C TYR A 216 -5.00 -5.48 14.76
N PRO A 217 -6.21 -5.30 14.20
CA PRO A 217 -7.43 -5.82 14.82
C PRO A 217 -7.63 -7.34 14.67
N ILE A 218 -6.82 -8.01 13.84
CA ILE A 218 -6.84 -9.47 13.65
C ILE A 218 -5.58 -10.06 14.26
N ASP A 219 -5.74 -11.11 15.06
CA ASP A 219 -4.61 -11.92 15.54
C ASP A 219 -4.09 -12.78 14.39
N THR A 220 -2.87 -12.50 13.94
CA THR A 220 -2.22 -13.21 12.83
C THR A 220 -1.42 -14.43 13.27
N THR A 221 -1.33 -14.69 14.58
CA THR A 221 -0.55 -15.81 15.13
C THR A 221 -1.32 -17.14 15.10
N VAL A 222 -2.64 -17.08 14.94
CA VAL A 222 -3.56 -18.24 15.00
C VAL A 222 -3.64 -19.05 13.70
N GLY A 223 -2.79 -18.78 12.73
CA GLY A 223 -2.79 -19.47 11.43
C GLY A 223 -3.98 -19.11 10.54
N TYR A 224 -4.02 -19.72 9.35
CA TYR A 224 -5.01 -19.38 8.32
C TYR A 224 -6.46 -19.52 8.80
N ASP A 225 -6.82 -20.70 9.31
CA ASP A 225 -8.20 -20.98 9.73
C ASP A 225 -8.67 -20.06 10.86
N GLY A 226 -7.77 -19.74 11.78
CA GLY A 226 -8.05 -18.81 12.87
C GLY A 226 -8.23 -17.36 12.39
N ILE A 227 -7.46 -16.91 11.39
CA ILE A 227 -7.63 -15.61 10.76
C ILE A 227 -8.98 -15.53 10.05
N ILE A 228 -9.32 -16.54 9.24
CA ILE A 228 -10.61 -16.59 8.51
C ILE A 228 -11.79 -16.65 9.49
N ALA A 229 -11.66 -17.39 10.59
CA ALA A 229 -12.70 -17.43 11.64
C ALA A 229 -12.92 -16.04 12.24
N GLN A 230 -11.87 -15.29 12.61
CA GLN A 230 -11.99 -13.92 13.14
C GLN A 230 -12.72 -12.99 12.16
N ILE A 231 -12.36 -13.06 10.85
CA ILE A 231 -13.00 -12.25 9.81
C ILE A 231 -14.48 -12.61 9.68
N ARG A 232 -14.80 -13.91 9.57
CA ARG A 232 -16.15 -14.40 9.44
C ARG A 232 -17.03 -14.06 10.64
N ASP A 233 -16.47 -14.14 11.85
CA ASP A 233 -17.20 -13.90 13.10
C ASP A 233 -17.30 -12.40 13.42
N GLY A 234 -16.62 -11.53 12.65
CA GLY A 234 -16.69 -10.07 12.77
C GLY A 234 -15.88 -9.50 13.93
N VAL A 235 -14.82 -10.21 14.35
CA VAL A 235 -13.92 -9.78 15.45
C VAL A 235 -13.34 -8.37 15.22
N PRO A 236 -12.87 -7.99 14.01
CA PRO A 236 -12.34 -6.64 13.79
C PRO A 236 -13.38 -5.55 14.07
N ARG A 237 -14.63 -5.77 13.65
CA ARG A 237 -15.73 -4.84 13.94
C ARG A 237 -15.99 -4.72 15.45
N ALA A 238 -16.13 -5.86 16.14
CA ALA A 238 -16.38 -5.86 17.59
C ALA A 238 -15.28 -5.13 18.37
N LYS A 239 -14.01 -5.27 17.94
CA LYS A 239 -12.90 -4.52 18.53
C LYS A 239 -13.01 -3.03 18.30
N ALA A 240 -13.44 -2.59 17.10
CA ALA A 240 -13.65 -1.17 16.81
C ALA A 240 -14.80 -0.58 17.64
N GLU A 241 -15.92 -1.30 17.78
CA GLU A 241 -17.03 -0.89 18.63
C GLU A 241 -16.63 -0.79 20.11
N ALA A 242 -15.79 -1.71 20.58
CA ALA A 242 -15.31 -1.73 21.96
C ALA A 242 -14.38 -0.57 22.34
N LEU A 243 -13.86 0.19 21.36
CA LEU A 243 -13.05 1.39 21.63
C LEU A 243 -13.87 2.49 22.30
N GLY A 244 -15.16 2.59 21.98
CA GLY A 244 -16.04 3.65 22.50
C GLY A 244 -15.58 5.05 22.11
N THR A 245 -14.87 5.18 20.97
CA THR A 245 -14.37 6.45 20.42
C THR A 245 -15.09 6.81 19.13
N PRO A 246 -15.25 8.10 18.79
CA PRO A 246 -15.89 8.49 17.53
C PRO A 246 -15.18 7.92 16.28
N ILE A 247 -13.85 7.77 16.30
CA ILE A 247 -13.11 7.08 15.23
C ILE A 247 -13.48 5.59 15.19
N GLY A 248 -13.55 4.96 16.37
CA GLY A 248 -13.97 3.55 16.51
C GLY A 248 -15.36 3.29 15.92
N ASP A 249 -16.30 4.20 16.15
CA ASP A 249 -17.68 4.09 15.61
C ASP A 249 -17.66 4.09 14.07
N ILE A 250 -16.96 5.02 13.45
CA ILE A 250 -16.81 5.10 11.98
C ILE A 250 -16.12 3.84 11.43
N VAL A 251 -15.02 3.43 12.04
CA VAL A 251 -14.30 2.22 11.65
C VAL A 251 -15.18 0.98 11.79
N SER A 252 -16.02 0.90 12.82
CA SER A 252 -16.94 -0.22 13.00
C SER A 252 -17.92 -0.40 11.83
N VAL A 253 -18.36 0.71 11.21
CA VAL A 253 -19.20 0.68 10.00
C VAL A 253 -18.40 0.18 8.79
N MET A 254 -17.15 0.64 8.63
CA MET A 254 -16.26 0.15 7.56
C MET A 254 -16.01 -1.36 7.68
N LEU A 255 -15.95 -1.90 8.91
CA LEU A 255 -15.64 -3.31 9.20
C LEU A 255 -16.87 -4.22 9.30
N ARG A 256 -18.06 -3.78 8.87
CA ARG A 256 -19.24 -4.64 8.80
C ARG A 256 -19.02 -5.84 7.91
N ARG A 257 -19.52 -7.02 8.35
CA ARG A 257 -19.35 -8.28 7.60
C ARG A 257 -20.06 -8.25 6.26
N GLN A 258 -21.27 -7.73 6.24
CA GLN A 258 -22.09 -7.63 5.03
C GLN A 258 -21.75 -6.32 4.31
N GLU A 259 -21.27 -6.44 3.09
CA GLU A 259 -20.78 -5.35 2.26
C GLU A 259 -21.82 -4.21 2.09
N GLN A 260 -23.07 -4.57 1.87
CA GLN A 260 -24.16 -3.58 1.66
C GLN A 260 -24.44 -2.69 2.88
N TYR A 261 -23.94 -3.03 4.05
CA TYR A 261 -24.09 -2.21 5.26
C TYR A 261 -22.87 -1.37 5.59
N ARG A 262 -21.81 -1.46 4.78
CA ARG A 262 -20.65 -0.55 4.83
C ARG A 262 -21.00 0.76 4.13
N TYR A 263 -20.11 1.72 4.24
CA TYR A 263 -20.14 2.90 3.38
C TYR A 263 -20.08 2.47 1.90
N THR A 264 -20.79 3.18 1.03
CA THR A 264 -20.82 2.88 -0.40
C THR A 264 -19.68 3.58 -1.17
N SER A 265 -19.03 4.57 -0.55
CA SER A 265 -17.90 5.30 -1.11
C SER A 265 -16.95 5.79 -0.02
N ALA A 266 -15.71 6.08 -0.40
CA ALA A 266 -14.73 6.67 0.50
C ALA A 266 -15.12 8.10 0.92
N LEU A 267 -15.85 8.82 0.06
CA LEU A 267 -16.35 10.16 0.39
C LEU A 267 -17.34 10.14 1.54
N GLN A 268 -18.22 9.13 1.63
CA GLN A 268 -19.13 9.00 2.77
C GLN A 268 -18.39 8.77 4.09
N VAL A 269 -17.29 8.00 4.07
CA VAL A 269 -16.44 7.85 5.26
C VAL A 269 -15.84 9.19 5.66
N TRP A 270 -15.36 9.96 4.68
CA TRP A 270 -14.82 11.30 4.93
C TRP A 270 -15.88 12.26 5.49
N GLU A 271 -17.12 12.23 4.99
CA GLU A 271 -18.23 13.04 5.51
C GLU A 271 -18.47 12.84 7.00
N ASP A 272 -18.22 11.64 7.53
CA ASP A 272 -18.36 11.37 8.95
C ASP A 272 -17.06 11.72 9.71
N LEU A 273 -15.88 11.40 9.19
CA LEU A 273 -14.61 11.74 9.82
C LEU A 273 -14.39 13.25 9.98
N GLN A 274 -14.77 14.06 9.00
CA GLN A 274 -14.61 15.52 9.06
C GLN A 274 -15.49 16.20 10.12
N LYS A 275 -16.53 15.53 10.62
CA LYS A 275 -17.38 16.03 11.71
C LYS A 275 -16.72 15.90 13.08
N LEU A 276 -15.65 15.09 13.16
CA LEU A 276 -14.93 14.87 14.41
C LEU A 276 -14.18 16.13 14.84
N ASP A 277 -14.36 16.50 16.09
CA ASP A 277 -13.72 17.69 16.67
C ASP A 277 -12.26 17.39 17.07
N VAL A 278 -11.44 16.95 16.09
CA VAL A 278 -10.02 16.69 16.31
C VAL A 278 -9.14 17.96 16.20
N TRP A 279 -9.75 19.07 15.74
CA TRP A 279 -9.04 20.32 15.46
C TRP A 279 -9.17 21.37 16.57
N SER A 280 -10.22 21.30 17.42
CA SER A 280 -10.47 22.28 18.46
C SER A 280 -9.53 22.17 19.65
N ARG A 281 -8.98 21.00 19.92
CA ARG A 281 -8.00 20.79 21.01
C ARG A 281 -6.65 21.47 20.74
N ASP A 282 -6.35 21.84 19.50
CA ASP A 282 -5.09 22.45 19.07
C ASP A 282 -4.92 23.94 19.40
N ARG A 283 -5.90 24.58 19.98
CA ARG A 283 -5.67 25.95 20.50
C ARG A 283 -4.76 25.97 21.72
N VAL A 284 -4.56 24.83 22.39
CA VAL A 284 -3.75 24.72 23.62
C VAL A 284 -2.39 24.04 23.36
N GLU A 285 -2.26 23.20 22.33
CA GLU A 285 -1.03 22.43 22.07
C GLU A 285 -0.42 22.74 20.70
N ARG A 286 -0.08 24.00 20.42
CA ARG A 286 0.68 24.36 19.19
C ARG A 286 2.14 23.91 19.19
N THR A 287 2.52 23.02 20.06
CA THR A 287 3.89 22.49 20.20
C THR A 287 3.99 20.96 20.20
N ALA A 288 3.00 20.23 19.70
CA ALA A 288 3.24 18.84 19.37
C ALA A 288 4.13 18.82 18.14
N GLU A 289 5.42 18.65 18.35
CA GLU A 289 6.43 18.48 17.31
C GLU A 289 6.00 17.36 16.38
N ILE A 290 5.99 17.64 15.08
CA ILE A 290 5.88 16.59 14.07
C ILE A 290 7.02 15.62 14.38
N PRO A 291 6.74 14.33 14.60
CA PRO A 291 7.83 13.40 14.90
C PRO A 291 8.83 13.45 13.73
N VAL A 292 10.02 13.94 14.01
CA VAL A 292 11.12 13.93 13.07
C VAL A 292 11.69 12.51 13.11
N PHE A 293 11.35 11.73 12.10
CA PHE A 293 11.96 10.41 11.92
C PHE A 293 13.34 10.61 11.29
N GLU A 294 14.38 10.43 12.08
CA GLU A 294 15.73 10.41 11.55
C GLU A 294 15.89 9.21 10.61
N PRO A 295 16.52 9.39 9.43
CA PRO A 295 16.84 8.26 8.57
C PRO A 295 17.70 7.27 9.36
N LEU A 296 17.35 5.99 9.29
CA LEU A 296 18.13 4.93 9.92
C LEU A 296 19.59 5.06 9.46
N PRO A 297 20.57 5.02 10.38
CA PRO A 297 21.98 5.06 10.00
C PRO A 297 22.28 3.92 9.03
N PRO A 298 23.16 4.13 8.04
CA PRO A 298 23.55 3.07 7.13
C PRO A 298 24.03 1.88 7.95
N THR A 299 23.43 0.71 7.73
CA THR A 299 23.89 -0.54 8.33
C THR A 299 25.34 -0.73 7.94
N GLN A 300 26.24 -0.62 8.89
CA GLN A 300 27.63 -1.03 8.72
C GLN A 300 27.60 -2.56 8.55
N ASN A 301 27.60 -3.02 7.32
CA ASN A 301 27.89 -4.41 7.01
C ASN A 301 29.40 -4.57 7.11
N GLY A 302 29.81 -5.34 8.13
CA GLY A 302 31.14 -5.92 8.21
C GLY A 302 31.36 -7.02 7.15
#